data_2df07c11d4bda250f2cd5b3af457f663
#
_entry.id   2df07c11d4bda250f2cd5b3af457f663
#
_cell.length_a   1.000
_cell.length_b   1.000
_cell.length_c   1.000
_cell.angle_alpha   90.00
_cell.angle_beta   90.00
_cell.angle_gamma   90.00
#
_symmetry.space_group_name_H-M   'P 1'
#
loop_
_entity.id
_entity.type
_entity.pdbx_description
1 polymer ?
#
loop_
_entity_poly.entity_id
_entity_poly.type
_entity_poly.pdbx_seq_one_letter_code
_entity_poly.pdbx_strand_id
1 'polypeptide(L)'
;MDLSEQLAAYPLVDHFPAEQRSRLAQATSLVRFPGGASIVKEGDASFEAYIVHKGRVLIKRDTSYGSFEIARLGEGELFGETSFVDQSPRSVDAVAMQASELFVLDPAKLNALGEQDPRFAMALWWTFWRSLSQKLRSTNERLTKFFSEAGKPLPSIHAPLREPTGSFRLQLAQKQDLFSEQKLSRMEIHFLASLSKERRLLPGEVLFREGDIGDAMYVVVDGRVRIGKHIPGAGEEALAFMERGDWFGEMALIDNQPRSAEATAHDEGAVVLAIPRDVVAGLLDIRKVSSLRLLRILCQLVAKRLREIDDKLVGWFILAGGQ
;
A
#
# COMPACT_ATOMS: atom_id res chain seq x y z
N MET A 1 -20.94 -25.33 -8.95
CA MET A 1 -20.51 -24.43 -7.87
C MET A 1 -20.76 -23.02 -8.36
N ASP A 2 -21.57 -22.26 -7.65
CA ASP A 2 -21.89 -20.87 -7.99
C ASP A 2 -20.63 -20.01 -7.86
N LEU A 3 -20.54 -18.92 -8.62
CA LEU A 3 -19.39 -18.01 -8.61
C LEU A 3 -19.15 -17.41 -7.21
N SER A 4 -20.21 -17.17 -6.44
CA SER A 4 -20.15 -16.72 -5.06
C SER A 4 -19.48 -17.75 -4.12
N GLU A 5 -19.79 -19.04 -4.33
CA GLU A 5 -19.17 -20.15 -3.58
C GLU A 5 -17.68 -20.29 -3.94
N GLN A 6 -17.35 -20.13 -5.23
CA GLN A 6 -15.95 -20.19 -5.68
C GLN A 6 -15.12 -19.04 -5.10
N LEU A 7 -15.67 -17.82 -5.08
CA LEU A 7 -15.02 -16.66 -4.46
C LEU A 7 -14.83 -16.85 -2.94
N ALA A 8 -15.80 -17.48 -2.27
CA ALA A 8 -15.74 -17.73 -0.82
C ALA A 8 -14.58 -18.64 -0.39
N ALA A 9 -14.00 -19.39 -1.32
CA ALA A 9 -12.84 -20.25 -1.04
C ALA A 9 -11.54 -19.46 -0.79
N TYR A 10 -11.51 -18.16 -1.09
CA TYR A 10 -10.30 -17.35 -0.98
C TYR A 10 -10.30 -16.48 0.29
N PRO A 11 -9.23 -16.54 1.11
CA PRO A 11 -9.07 -15.69 2.29
C PRO A 11 -9.15 -14.19 2.00
N LEU A 12 -8.89 -13.81 0.75
CA LEU A 12 -8.96 -12.42 0.29
C LEU A 12 -10.35 -11.80 0.47
N VAL A 13 -11.41 -12.60 0.40
CA VAL A 13 -12.82 -12.18 0.49
C VAL A 13 -13.56 -12.77 1.71
N ASP A 14 -12.84 -13.34 2.67
CA ASP A 14 -13.42 -13.98 3.87
C ASP A 14 -14.21 -12.99 4.75
N HIS A 15 -13.81 -11.74 4.75
CA HIS A 15 -14.45 -10.66 5.51
C HIS A 15 -15.73 -10.11 4.86
N PHE A 16 -16.07 -10.53 3.63
CA PHE A 16 -17.35 -10.18 3.02
C PHE A 16 -18.47 -11.03 3.63
N PRO A 17 -19.55 -10.43 4.15
CA PRO A 17 -20.77 -11.17 4.45
C PRO A 17 -21.32 -11.91 3.23
N ALA A 18 -22.07 -13.00 3.44
CA ALA A 18 -22.56 -13.84 2.34
C ALA A 18 -23.34 -13.05 1.27
N GLU A 19 -24.22 -12.13 1.69
CA GLU A 19 -24.97 -11.26 0.77
C GLU A 19 -24.03 -10.40 -0.09
N GLN A 20 -23.00 -9.83 0.50
CA GLN A 20 -22.05 -8.97 -0.22
C GLN A 20 -21.13 -9.79 -1.14
N ARG A 21 -20.80 -11.06 -0.80
CA ARG A 21 -20.10 -11.96 -1.73
C ARG A 21 -20.95 -12.27 -2.96
N SER A 22 -22.26 -12.47 -2.80
CA SER A 22 -23.17 -12.66 -3.93
C SER A 22 -23.20 -11.42 -4.84
N ARG A 23 -23.17 -10.22 -4.28
CA ARG A 23 -23.05 -8.96 -5.05
C ARG A 23 -21.69 -8.85 -5.75
N LEU A 24 -20.60 -9.22 -5.09
CA LEU A 24 -19.28 -9.27 -5.71
C LEU A 24 -19.26 -10.23 -6.90
N ALA A 25 -19.89 -11.40 -6.77
CA ALA A 25 -20.04 -12.37 -7.85
C ALA A 25 -20.78 -11.80 -9.08
N GLN A 26 -21.78 -10.92 -8.89
CA GLN A 26 -22.49 -10.23 -9.97
C GLN A 26 -21.61 -9.25 -10.75
N ALA A 27 -20.60 -8.69 -10.08
CA ALA A 27 -19.61 -7.78 -10.69
C ALA A 27 -18.37 -8.53 -11.22
N THR A 28 -18.39 -9.87 -11.18
CA THR A 28 -17.24 -10.72 -11.52
C THR A 28 -17.60 -11.63 -12.70
N SER A 29 -16.65 -11.85 -13.60
CA SER A 29 -16.74 -12.85 -14.67
C SER A 29 -15.54 -13.78 -14.62
N LEU A 30 -15.71 -15.05 -14.99
CA LEU A 30 -14.62 -16.00 -15.14
C LEU A 30 -14.14 -16.02 -16.58
N VAL A 31 -12.86 -15.69 -16.79
CA VAL A 31 -12.25 -15.62 -18.12
C VAL A 31 -11.06 -16.58 -18.19
N ARG A 32 -10.89 -17.24 -19.33
CA ARG A 32 -9.80 -18.17 -19.60
C ARG A 32 -8.74 -17.52 -20.50
N PHE A 33 -7.49 -17.69 -20.13
CA PHE A 33 -6.35 -17.23 -20.88
C PHE A 33 -5.44 -18.42 -21.22
N PRO A 34 -5.08 -18.63 -22.49
CA PRO A 34 -4.07 -19.63 -22.86
C PRO A 34 -2.69 -19.23 -22.33
N GLY A 35 -1.80 -20.20 -22.15
CA GLY A 35 -0.41 -19.92 -21.76
C GLY A 35 0.26 -18.98 -22.76
N GLY A 36 0.99 -17.99 -22.26
CA GLY A 36 1.63 -16.93 -23.03
C GLY A 36 0.72 -15.75 -23.40
N ALA A 37 -0.59 -15.80 -23.09
CA ALA A 37 -1.48 -14.70 -23.40
C ALA A 37 -1.20 -13.48 -22.52
N SER A 38 -1.19 -12.28 -23.13
CA SER A 38 -1.21 -11.01 -22.43
C SER A 38 -2.58 -10.77 -21.83
N ILE A 39 -2.65 -10.54 -20.50
CA ILE A 39 -3.86 -10.22 -19.76
C ILE A 39 -4.03 -8.70 -19.70
N VAL A 40 -2.97 -7.98 -19.35
CA VAL A 40 -2.87 -6.50 -19.40
C VAL A 40 -1.50 -6.11 -19.90
N LYS A 41 -1.38 -4.92 -20.50
CA LYS A 41 -0.12 -4.33 -20.94
C LYS A 41 0.18 -3.04 -20.18
N GLU A 42 1.46 -2.79 -19.91
CA GLU A 42 1.94 -1.51 -19.39
C GLU A 42 1.45 -0.35 -20.27
N GLY A 43 0.97 0.72 -19.64
CA GLY A 43 0.42 1.90 -20.32
C GLY A 43 -1.07 1.81 -20.73
N ASP A 44 -1.69 0.62 -20.68
CA ASP A 44 -3.12 0.48 -21.00
C ASP A 44 -3.99 1.26 -19.99
N ALA A 45 -4.97 2.00 -20.50
CA ALA A 45 -5.98 2.70 -19.71
C ALA A 45 -7.14 1.76 -19.38
N SER A 46 -6.87 0.72 -18.61
CA SER A 46 -7.83 -0.28 -18.16
C SER A 46 -7.77 -0.41 -16.63
N PHE A 47 -8.91 -0.69 -15.96
CA PHE A 47 -9.03 -0.58 -14.50
C PHE A 47 -9.62 -1.83 -13.85
N GLU A 48 -9.79 -2.93 -14.58
CA GLU A 48 -10.21 -4.20 -14.01
C GLU A 48 -9.21 -4.69 -12.99
N ALA A 49 -9.69 -5.31 -11.91
CA ALA A 49 -8.88 -6.11 -11.02
C ALA A 49 -9.12 -7.60 -11.30
N TYR A 50 -8.15 -8.43 -11.01
CA TYR A 50 -8.16 -9.85 -11.34
C TYR A 50 -7.79 -10.68 -10.13
N ILE A 51 -8.50 -11.81 -9.89
CA ILE A 51 -8.10 -12.83 -8.93
C ILE A 51 -7.73 -14.09 -9.71
N VAL A 52 -6.57 -14.66 -9.46
CA VAL A 52 -6.16 -15.92 -10.08
C VAL A 52 -7.02 -17.06 -9.50
N HIS A 53 -7.90 -17.64 -10.33
CA HIS A 53 -8.72 -18.79 -9.93
C HIS A 53 -7.95 -20.09 -10.11
N LYS A 54 -7.29 -20.26 -11.28
CA LYS A 54 -6.41 -21.37 -11.57
C LYS A 54 -5.27 -20.93 -12.44
N GLY A 55 -4.12 -21.56 -12.27
CA GLY A 55 -2.93 -21.30 -13.06
C GLY A 55 -1.96 -20.34 -12.40
N ARG A 56 -1.17 -19.62 -13.22
CA ARG A 56 -0.13 -18.68 -12.76
C ARG A 56 -0.02 -17.49 -13.69
N VAL A 57 0.20 -16.30 -13.12
CA VAL A 57 0.38 -15.05 -13.85
C VAL A 57 1.74 -14.46 -13.52
N LEU A 58 2.50 -14.09 -14.55
CA LEU A 58 3.76 -13.34 -14.45
C LEU A 58 3.45 -11.85 -14.53
N ILE A 59 3.89 -11.10 -13.54
CA ILE A 59 3.93 -9.64 -13.56
C ILE A 59 5.35 -9.21 -13.92
N LYS A 60 5.49 -8.42 -14.97
CA LYS A 60 6.79 -8.03 -15.52
C LYS A 60 6.78 -6.61 -16.09
N ARG A 61 7.96 -6.08 -16.32
CA ARG A 61 8.20 -4.90 -17.18
C ARG A 61 9.24 -5.22 -18.23
N ASP A 62 8.97 -4.84 -19.47
CA ASP A 62 9.95 -4.97 -20.55
C ASP A 62 10.82 -3.72 -20.59
N THR A 63 12.14 -3.91 -20.64
CA THR A 63 13.16 -2.86 -20.67
C THR A 63 14.07 -3.05 -21.87
N SER A 64 14.93 -2.06 -22.17
CA SER A 64 15.97 -2.18 -23.20
C SER A 64 17.00 -3.28 -22.92
N TYR A 65 17.10 -3.76 -21.69
CA TYR A 65 18.01 -4.83 -21.26
C TYR A 65 17.31 -6.17 -21.06
N GLY A 66 16.03 -6.26 -21.40
CA GLY A 66 15.25 -7.48 -21.26
C GLY A 66 14.03 -7.31 -20.34
N SER A 67 13.37 -8.42 -20.07
CA SER A 67 12.16 -8.44 -19.24
C SER A 67 12.52 -8.58 -17.77
N PHE A 68 12.12 -7.61 -16.95
CA PHE A 68 12.27 -7.63 -15.51
C PHE A 68 11.02 -8.25 -14.86
N GLU A 69 11.22 -9.37 -14.17
CA GLU A 69 10.16 -10.04 -13.42
C GLU A 69 9.89 -9.33 -12.09
N ILE A 70 8.65 -8.82 -11.92
CA ILE A 70 8.22 -8.17 -10.68
C ILE A 70 7.61 -9.18 -9.71
N ALA A 71 6.71 -10.07 -10.18
CA ALA A 71 6.08 -11.08 -9.33
C ALA A 71 5.56 -12.27 -10.16
N ARG A 72 5.42 -13.43 -9.49
CA ARG A 72 4.64 -14.58 -9.97
C ARG A 72 3.47 -14.78 -9.05
N LEU A 73 2.27 -14.69 -9.60
CA LEU A 73 1.04 -14.79 -8.85
C LEU A 73 0.40 -16.17 -9.06
N GLY A 74 -0.03 -16.76 -7.97
CA GLY A 74 -0.74 -18.04 -7.92
C GLY A 74 -2.21 -17.90 -7.55
N GLU A 75 -2.87 -19.03 -7.31
CA GLU A 75 -4.29 -19.11 -6.99
C GLU A 75 -4.63 -18.28 -5.72
N GLY A 76 -5.71 -17.51 -5.79
CA GLY A 76 -6.20 -16.63 -4.72
C GLY A 76 -5.55 -15.25 -4.68
N GLU A 77 -4.50 -14.99 -5.47
CA GLU A 77 -3.84 -13.69 -5.48
C GLU A 77 -4.56 -12.71 -6.42
N LEU A 78 -4.66 -11.47 -5.95
CA LEU A 78 -5.30 -10.34 -6.64
C LEU A 78 -4.22 -9.53 -7.38
N PHE A 79 -4.53 -8.99 -8.56
CA PHE A 79 -3.71 -8.02 -9.28
C PHE A 79 -4.56 -7.05 -10.10
N GLY A 80 -3.94 -5.97 -10.58
CA GLY A 80 -4.61 -4.92 -11.34
C GLY A 80 -5.41 -3.92 -10.48
N GLU A 81 -5.52 -4.14 -9.16
CA GLU A 81 -6.18 -3.27 -8.21
C GLU A 81 -5.49 -1.91 -8.06
N THR A 82 -4.19 -1.81 -8.34
CA THR A 82 -3.44 -0.55 -8.28
C THR A 82 -4.07 0.48 -9.20
N SER A 83 -4.30 0.13 -10.47
CA SER A 83 -4.94 1.00 -11.46
C SER A 83 -6.42 1.27 -11.15
N PHE A 84 -7.13 0.31 -10.53
CA PHE A 84 -8.48 0.55 -10.03
C PHE A 84 -8.49 1.63 -8.94
N VAL A 85 -7.52 1.57 -8.01
CA VAL A 85 -7.44 2.45 -6.83
C VAL A 85 -7.00 3.86 -7.19
N ASP A 86 -5.94 4.01 -7.99
CA ASP A 86 -5.34 5.31 -8.30
C ASP A 86 -5.80 5.92 -9.64
N GLN A 87 -6.63 5.17 -10.39
CA GLN A 87 -7.16 5.59 -11.71
C GLN A 87 -6.05 5.98 -12.70
N SER A 88 -4.88 5.35 -12.57
CA SER A 88 -3.72 5.53 -13.44
C SER A 88 -3.57 4.37 -14.43
N PRO A 89 -2.95 4.55 -15.59
CA PRO A 89 -2.66 3.48 -16.52
C PRO A 89 -1.92 2.32 -15.86
N ARG A 90 -1.95 1.14 -16.49
CA ARG A 90 -1.23 -0.04 -16.01
C ARG A 90 0.26 0.25 -15.88
N SER A 91 0.86 -0.08 -14.75
CA SER A 91 2.29 0.13 -14.49
C SER A 91 3.17 -1.03 -14.92
N VAL A 92 2.55 -2.16 -15.31
CA VAL A 92 3.22 -3.43 -15.58
C VAL A 92 2.46 -4.25 -16.60
N ASP A 93 3.14 -5.22 -17.24
CA ASP A 93 2.52 -6.29 -17.99
C ASP A 93 2.09 -7.43 -17.05
N ALA A 94 0.97 -8.07 -17.37
CA ALA A 94 0.56 -9.34 -16.79
C ALA A 94 0.36 -10.39 -17.88
N VAL A 95 1.05 -11.52 -17.77
CA VAL A 95 1.05 -12.60 -18.77
C VAL A 95 0.69 -13.92 -18.12
N ALA A 96 -0.21 -14.68 -18.72
CA ALA A 96 -0.51 -16.04 -18.28
C ALA A 96 0.69 -16.96 -18.51
N MET A 97 1.30 -17.51 -17.47
CA MET A 97 2.45 -18.42 -17.59
C MET A 97 2.05 -19.79 -18.14
N GLN A 98 0.82 -20.18 -17.97
CA GLN A 98 0.18 -21.42 -18.43
C GLN A 98 -1.29 -21.14 -18.68
N ALA A 99 -2.06 -22.12 -19.17
CA ALA A 99 -3.51 -21.98 -19.24
C ALA A 99 -4.07 -21.62 -17.86
N SER A 100 -4.72 -20.47 -17.77
CA SER A 100 -5.16 -19.86 -16.50
C SER A 100 -6.61 -19.44 -16.58
N GLU A 101 -7.31 -19.54 -15.47
CA GLU A 101 -8.67 -19.05 -15.27
C GLU A 101 -8.61 -17.89 -14.26
N LEU A 102 -9.17 -16.74 -14.61
CA LEU A 102 -9.13 -15.53 -13.77
C LEU A 102 -10.56 -15.05 -13.51
N PHE A 103 -10.85 -14.67 -12.28
CA PHE A 103 -11.98 -13.82 -11.98
C PHE A 103 -11.64 -12.39 -12.36
N VAL A 104 -12.41 -11.82 -13.27
CA VAL A 104 -12.28 -10.43 -13.72
C VAL A 104 -13.33 -9.60 -13.00
N LEU A 105 -12.88 -8.64 -12.24
CA LEU A 105 -13.69 -7.73 -11.44
C LEU A 105 -13.97 -6.46 -12.26
N ASP A 106 -15.22 -6.24 -12.64
CA ASP A 106 -15.65 -5.13 -13.48
C ASP A 106 -15.72 -3.82 -12.68
N PRO A 107 -14.88 -2.81 -13.00
CA PRO A 107 -14.79 -1.58 -12.23
C PRO A 107 -16.09 -0.76 -12.22
N ALA A 108 -16.84 -0.73 -13.33
CA ALA A 108 -18.09 0.01 -13.41
C ALA A 108 -19.16 -0.61 -12.49
N LYS A 109 -19.28 -1.94 -12.51
CA LYS A 109 -20.21 -2.66 -11.62
C LYS A 109 -19.82 -2.55 -10.16
N LEU A 110 -18.52 -2.69 -9.84
CA LEU A 110 -18.00 -2.53 -8.47
C LEU A 110 -18.28 -1.13 -7.90
N ASN A 111 -18.05 -0.08 -8.70
CA ASN A 111 -18.34 1.28 -8.30
C ASN A 111 -19.84 1.50 -8.08
N ALA A 112 -20.70 1.04 -8.99
CA ALA A 112 -22.14 1.13 -8.84
C ALA A 112 -22.68 0.41 -7.60
N LEU A 113 -22.14 -0.79 -7.29
CA LEU A 113 -22.47 -1.53 -6.06
C LEU A 113 -21.98 -0.77 -4.81
N GLY A 114 -20.81 -0.19 -4.87
CA GLY A 114 -20.24 0.59 -3.75
C GLY A 114 -20.97 1.89 -3.48
N GLU A 115 -21.57 2.53 -4.48
CA GLU A 115 -22.43 3.70 -4.34
C GLU A 115 -23.77 3.34 -3.69
N GLN A 116 -24.32 2.18 -4.03
CA GLN A 116 -25.58 1.68 -3.47
C GLN A 116 -25.44 1.11 -2.06
N ASP A 117 -24.30 0.49 -1.76
CA ASP A 117 -24.03 -0.15 -0.47
C ASP A 117 -22.63 0.25 0.06
N PRO A 118 -22.56 1.22 0.97
CA PRO A 118 -21.31 1.63 1.59
C PRO A 118 -20.58 0.51 2.37
N ARG A 119 -21.29 -0.51 2.84
CA ARG A 119 -20.67 -1.68 3.51
C ARG A 119 -19.94 -2.55 2.49
N PHE A 120 -20.54 -2.73 1.31
CA PHE A 120 -19.88 -3.39 0.18
C PHE A 120 -18.61 -2.62 -0.22
N ALA A 121 -18.72 -1.30 -0.39
CA ALA A 121 -17.57 -0.47 -0.70
C ALA A 121 -16.45 -0.61 0.36
N MET A 122 -16.80 -0.61 1.65
CA MET A 122 -15.82 -0.78 2.72
C MET A 122 -15.10 -2.13 2.63
N ALA A 123 -15.84 -3.22 2.40
CA ALA A 123 -15.26 -4.56 2.25
C ALA A 123 -14.35 -4.64 1.01
N LEU A 124 -14.76 -4.06 -0.12
CA LEU A 124 -13.98 -4.02 -1.35
C LEU A 124 -12.65 -3.26 -1.15
N TRP A 125 -12.71 -2.05 -0.59
CA TRP A 125 -11.51 -1.25 -0.35
C TRP A 125 -10.60 -1.88 0.68
N TRP A 126 -11.14 -2.62 1.66
CA TRP A 126 -10.35 -3.41 2.59
C TRP A 126 -9.61 -4.57 1.91
N THR A 127 -10.24 -5.22 0.93
CA THR A 127 -9.60 -6.24 0.09
C THR A 127 -8.40 -5.65 -0.67
N PHE A 128 -8.60 -4.50 -1.31
CA PHE A 128 -7.53 -3.81 -2.03
C PHE A 128 -6.40 -3.38 -1.09
N TRP A 129 -6.75 -2.86 0.08
CA TRP A 129 -5.76 -2.52 1.11
C TRP A 129 -4.87 -3.72 1.47
N ARG A 130 -5.47 -4.86 1.78
CA ARG A 130 -4.73 -6.08 2.13
C ARG A 130 -3.77 -6.50 1.02
N SER A 131 -4.23 -6.52 -0.22
CA SER A 131 -3.41 -6.87 -1.39
C SER A 131 -2.26 -5.88 -1.59
N LEU A 132 -2.54 -4.59 -1.62
CA LEU A 132 -1.55 -3.53 -1.83
C LEU A 132 -0.48 -3.51 -0.74
N SER A 133 -0.88 -3.62 0.52
CA SER A 133 0.05 -3.65 1.67
C SER A 133 0.97 -4.86 1.61
N GLN A 134 0.44 -6.04 1.29
CA GLN A 134 1.24 -7.26 1.14
C GLN A 134 2.25 -7.15 0.00
N LYS A 135 1.84 -6.60 -1.15
CA LYS A 135 2.73 -6.38 -2.29
C LYS A 135 3.83 -5.39 -1.96
N LEU A 136 3.48 -4.26 -1.31
CA LEU A 136 4.48 -3.26 -0.93
C LEU A 136 5.53 -3.85 0.02
N ARG A 137 5.12 -4.70 0.99
CA ARG A 137 6.06 -5.42 1.85
C ARG A 137 6.97 -6.36 1.06
N SER A 138 6.39 -7.19 0.19
CA SER A 138 7.12 -8.12 -0.66
C SER A 138 8.11 -7.40 -1.56
N THR A 139 7.73 -6.27 -2.14
CA THR A 139 8.61 -5.44 -2.97
C THR A 139 9.75 -4.82 -2.15
N ASN A 140 9.47 -4.34 -0.93
CA ASN A 140 10.50 -3.86 0.00
C ASN A 140 11.51 -4.96 0.38
N GLU A 141 11.05 -6.19 0.60
CA GLU A 141 11.93 -7.34 0.89
C GLU A 141 12.78 -7.72 -0.33
N ARG A 142 12.20 -7.69 -1.52
CA ARG A 142 12.94 -7.95 -2.77
C ARG A 142 14.02 -6.90 -3.02
N LEU A 143 13.73 -5.64 -2.75
CA LEU A 143 14.72 -4.57 -2.78
C LEU A 143 15.92 -4.92 -1.91
N THR A 144 15.69 -5.38 -0.68
CA THR A 144 16.76 -5.79 0.23
C THR A 144 17.58 -6.96 -0.35
N LYS A 145 16.91 -7.97 -0.92
CA LYS A 145 17.59 -9.14 -1.51
C LYS A 145 18.44 -8.77 -2.72
N PHE A 146 17.95 -7.92 -3.61
CA PHE A 146 18.67 -7.49 -4.80
C PHE A 146 20.05 -6.90 -4.47
N PHE A 147 20.16 -6.16 -3.34
CA PHE A 147 21.43 -5.58 -2.92
C PHE A 147 22.26 -6.45 -1.97
N SER A 148 21.63 -7.35 -1.21
CA SER A 148 22.37 -8.23 -0.29
C SER A 148 23.22 -9.28 -1.00
N GLU A 149 22.89 -9.62 -2.25
CA GLU A 149 23.69 -10.52 -3.09
C GLU A 149 24.95 -9.84 -3.64
N ALA A 150 25.03 -8.51 -3.60
CA ALA A 150 26.12 -7.71 -4.16
C ALA A 150 27.24 -7.32 -3.19
N GLY A 151 27.14 -7.55 -1.85
CA GLY A 151 28.18 -7.07 -0.93
C GLY A 151 28.12 -7.59 0.51
N LYS A 152 29.24 -7.44 1.22
CA LYS A 152 29.39 -7.80 2.66
C LYS A 152 28.63 -6.81 3.56
N PRO A 153 28.03 -7.28 4.68
CA PRO A 153 27.30 -6.39 5.57
C PRO A 153 28.25 -5.37 6.25
N LEU A 154 27.89 -4.09 6.16
CA LEU A 154 28.46 -3.05 6.98
C LEU A 154 27.77 -3.04 8.35
N PRO A 155 28.49 -2.78 9.46
CA PRO A 155 27.88 -2.70 10.77
C PRO A 155 26.89 -1.54 10.81
N SER A 156 25.67 -1.82 11.24
CA SER A 156 24.64 -0.80 11.44
C SER A 156 25.02 0.08 12.64
N ILE A 157 25.31 1.36 12.40
CA ILE A 157 25.49 2.34 13.47
C ILE A 157 24.08 2.79 13.88
N HIS A 158 23.54 2.16 14.91
CA HIS A 158 22.28 2.61 15.50
C HIS A 158 22.54 3.88 16.33
N ALA A 159 22.05 5.02 15.86
CA ALA A 159 21.96 6.20 16.72
C ALA A 159 20.95 5.91 17.85
N PRO A 160 21.25 6.25 19.12
CA PRO A 160 20.33 6.04 20.20
C PRO A 160 19.04 6.83 19.99
N LEU A 161 17.87 6.22 20.27
CA LEU A 161 16.60 6.92 20.29
C LEU A 161 16.69 8.04 21.32
N ARG A 162 16.52 9.29 20.89
CA ARG A 162 16.43 10.44 21.80
C ARG A 162 15.00 10.61 22.26
N GLU A 163 14.80 10.85 23.54
CA GLU A 163 13.49 11.25 24.04
C GLU A 163 13.10 12.63 23.49
N PRO A 164 11.84 12.86 23.15
CA PRO A 164 11.40 14.12 22.60
C PRO A 164 11.66 15.26 23.58
N THR A 165 12.49 16.21 23.21
CA THR A 165 12.78 17.41 24.01
C THR A 165 11.72 18.49 23.72
N GLY A 166 10.82 18.72 24.69
CA GLY A 166 9.92 19.86 24.74
C GLY A 166 8.47 19.58 24.37
N SER A 167 7.56 20.21 25.10
CA SER A 167 6.11 20.17 24.80
C SER A 167 5.78 21.15 23.67
N PHE A 168 5.93 20.70 22.42
CA PHE A 168 5.41 21.41 21.26
C PHE A 168 3.91 21.07 21.11
N ARG A 169 3.05 22.08 21.03
CA ARG A 169 1.61 21.88 20.80
C ARG A 169 1.15 22.74 19.63
N LEU A 170 0.51 22.07 18.66
CA LEU A 170 -0.25 22.73 17.62
C LEU A 170 -1.65 23.09 18.13
N GLN A 171 -2.17 24.23 17.70
CA GLN A 171 -3.57 24.56 17.95
C GLN A 171 -4.47 23.60 17.15
N LEU A 172 -5.66 23.31 17.71
CA LEU A 172 -6.62 22.41 17.05
C LEU A 172 -6.95 22.87 15.62
N ALA A 173 -7.07 24.17 15.40
CA ALA A 173 -7.31 24.75 14.07
C ALA A 173 -6.21 24.39 13.06
N GLN A 174 -4.94 24.46 13.44
CA GLN A 174 -3.82 24.12 12.58
C GLN A 174 -3.81 22.64 12.16
N LYS A 175 -4.21 21.75 13.08
CA LYS A 175 -4.39 20.33 12.78
C LYS A 175 -5.58 20.10 11.84
N GLN A 176 -6.68 20.82 12.07
CA GLN A 176 -7.88 20.74 11.22
C GLN A 176 -7.58 21.23 9.80
N ASP A 177 -6.80 22.30 9.64
CA ASP A 177 -6.39 22.82 8.34
C ASP A 177 -5.59 21.76 7.56
N LEU A 178 -4.62 21.11 8.20
CA LEU A 178 -3.85 20.02 7.58
C LEU A 178 -4.75 18.88 7.08
N PHE A 179 -5.69 18.43 7.90
CA PHE A 179 -6.59 17.35 7.53
C PHE A 179 -7.66 17.78 6.51
N SER A 180 -8.00 19.07 6.43
CA SER A 180 -8.96 19.58 5.44
C SER A 180 -8.43 19.46 3.99
N GLU A 181 -7.12 19.51 3.81
CA GLU A 181 -6.44 19.29 2.53
C GLU A 181 -6.65 17.85 2.00
N GLN A 182 -7.00 16.90 2.87
CA GLN A 182 -7.09 15.46 2.59
C GLN A 182 -8.47 14.97 2.10
N LYS A 183 -9.40 15.86 1.77
CA LYS A 183 -10.77 15.50 1.33
C LYS A 183 -11.57 14.65 2.32
N LEU A 184 -11.25 14.74 3.60
CA LEU A 184 -11.97 14.11 4.70
C LEU A 184 -13.26 14.85 5.03
N SER A 185 -14.21 14.17 5.70
CA SER A 185 -15.41 14.84 6.24
C SER A 185 -15.05 15.70 7.46
N ARG A 186 -15.86 16.72 7.76
CA ARG A 186 -15.67 17.58 8.94
C ARG A 186 -15.57 16.77 10.24
N MET A 187 -16.31 15.67 10.36
CA MET A 187 -16.29 14.81 11.54
C MET A 187 -14.97 14.05 11.65
N GLU A 188 -14.49 13.46 10.53
CA GLU A 188 -13.18 12.78 10.48
C GLU A 188 -12.04 13.75 10.79
N ILE A 189 -12.08 14.96 10.22
CA ILE A 189 -11.09 16.02 10.48
C ILE A 189 -11.06 16.36 11.97
N HIS A 190 -12.23 16.64 12.57
CA HIS A 190 -12.31 16.97 13.99
C HIS A 190 -11.79 15.84 14.88
N PHE A 191 -12.17 14.60 14.58
CA PHE A 191 -11.78 13.42 15.33
C PHE A 191 -10.26 13.19 15.27
N LEU A 192 -9.66 13.20 14.06
CA LEU A 192 -8.22 13.04 13.86
C LEU A 192 -7.44 14.18 14.51
N ALA A 193 -7.86 15.44 14.33
CA ALA A 193 -7.20 16.59 14.93
C ALA A 193 -7.21 16.57 16.45
N SER A 194 -8.33 16.13 17.04
CA SER A 194 -8.50 16.09 18.50
C SER A 194 -7.69 14.99 19.18
N LEU A 195 -7.49 13.84 18.49
CA LEU A 195 -6.86 12.65 19.07
C LEU A 195 -5.41 12.44 18.61
N SER A 196 -4.94 13.21 17.63
CA SER A 196 -3.54 13.18 17.22
C SER A 196 -2.64 13.90 18.23
N LYS A 197 -1.41 13.34 18.37
CA LYS A 197 -0.37 13.89 19.25
C LYS A 197 0.78 14.44 18.39
N GLU A 198 1.24 15.64 18.72
CA GLU A 198 2.37 16.26 18.05
C GLU A 198 3.67 15.58 18.45
N ARG A 199 4.58 15.41 17.47
CA ARG A 199 5.97 15.06 17.72
C ARG A 199 6.84 15.98 16.86
N ARG A 200 7.83 16.58 17.50
CA ARG A 200 8.89 17.34 16.83
C ARG A 200 10.14 16.48 16.82
N LEU A 201 10.74 16.33 15.66
CA LEU A 201 11.92 15.51 15.42
C LEU A 201 13.08 16.41 14.99
N LEU A 202 14.22 16.22 15.61
CA LEU A 202 15.46 16.87 15.22
C LEU A 202 16.02 16.23 13.93
N PRO A 203 16.91 16.93 13.19
CA PRO A 203 17.59 16.36 12.05
C PRO A 203 18.25 15.01 12.37
N GLY A 204 17.98 13.98 11.58
CA GLY A 204 18.50 12.62 11.78
C GLY A 204 17.86 11.83 12.92
N GLU A 205 16.84 12.37 13.60
CA GLU A 205 16.13 11.65 14.66
C GLU A 205 15.26 10.56 14.07
N VAL A 206 15.41 9.33 14.62
CA VAL A 206 14.62 8.17 14.22
C VAL A 206 13.28 8.19 14.94
N LEU A 207 12.19 8.17 14.19
CA LEU A 207 10.82 8.11 14.69
C LEU A 207 10.40 6.67 15.05
N PHE A 208 10.73 5.72 14.18
CA PHE A 208 10.60 4.27 14.41
C PHE A 208 11.55 3.51 13.50
N ARG A 209 11.91 2.28 13.88
CA ARG A 209 12.79 1.40 13.11
C ARG A 209 12.03 0.31 12.37
N GLU A 210 12.65 -0.25 11.34
CA GLU A 210 12.21 -1.52 10.74
C GLU A 210 12.15 -2.61 11.83
N GLY A 211 11.08 -3.40 11.83
CA GLY A 211 10.84 -4.45 12.81
C GLY A 211 10.13 -4.01 14.10
N ASP A 212 10.02 -2.70 14.37
CA ASP A 212 9.29 -2.21 15.54
C ASP A 212 7.80 -2.56 15.45
N ILE A 213 7.15 -2.70 16.60
CA ILE A 213 5.70 -2.80 16.68
C ILE A 213 5.09 -1.44 16.36
N GLY A 214 4.19 -1.37 15.37
CA GLY A 214 3.50 -0.12 15.04
C GLY A 214 2.45 0.23 16.08
N ASP A 215 2.57 1.38 16.72
CA ASP A 215 1.66 1.93 17.72
C ASP A 215 0.84 3.13 17.23
N ALA A 216 1.31 3.79 16.19
CA ALA A 216 0.68 4.94 15.56
C ALA A 216 0.97 4.97 14.06
N MET A 217 0.15 5.69 13.31
CA MET A 217 0.50 6.23 11.99
C MET A 217 0.72 7.74 12.08
N TYR A 218 1.32 8.32 11.08
CA TYR A 218 1.80 9.69 11.14
C TYR A 218 1.40 10.50 9.92
N VAL A 219 1.23 11.81 10.11
CA VAL A 219 1.07 12.79 9.03
C VAL A 219 2.12 13.87 9.21
N VAL A 220 2.84 14.21 8.16
CA VAL A 220 3.83 15.30 8.19
C VAL A 220 3.11 16.64 8.23
N VAL A 221 3.44 17.48 9.22
CA VAL A 221 2.96 18.86 9.35
C VAL A 221 3.90 19.82 8.69
N ASP A 222 5.22 19.62 8.94
CA ASP A 222 6.30 20.48 8.47
C ASP A 222 7.61 19.69 8.40
N GLY A 223 8.53 20.14 7.55
CA GLY A 223 9.78 19.46 7.30
C GLY A 223 9.62 18.20 6.45
N ARG A 224 10.57 17.26 6.57
CA ARG A 224 10.62 16.07 5.73
C ARG A 224 11.01 14.83 6.54
N VAL A 225 10.34 13.71 6.27
CA VAL A 225 10.67 12.40 6.85
C VAL A 225 11.12 11.45 5.74
N ARG A 226 12.29 10.85 5.90
CA ARG A 226 12.81 9.81 5.02
C ARG A 226 12.28 8.45 5.51
N ILE A 227 11.65 7.72 4.63
CA ILE A 227 11.36 6.30 4.81
C ILE A 227 12.49 5.54 4.15
N GLY A 228 13.20 4.77 4.93
CA GLY A 228 14.41 4.09 4.48
C GLY A 228 14.44 2.63 4.89
N LYS A 229 15.31 1.89 4.24
CA LYS A 229 15.60 0.50 4.57
C LYS A 229 17.11 0.30 4.59
N HIS A 230 17.58 -0.40 5.61
CA HIS A 230 18.98 -0.82 5.64
C HIS A 230 19.17 -2.00 4.68
N ILE A 231 20.02 -1.82 3.69
CA ILE A 231 20.36 -2.84 2.71
C ILE A 231 21.76 -3.34 2.99
N PRO A 232 21.94 -4.61 3.38
CA PRO A 232 23.26 -5.19 3.62
C PRO A 232 24.17 -4.99 2.40
N GLY A 233 25.33 -4.34 2.61
CA GLY A 233 26.31 -4.09 1.55
C GLY A 233 26.10 -2.82 0.72
N ALA A 234 24.93 -2.22 0.72
CA ALA A 234 24.63 -0.96 0.01
C ALA A 234 24.38 0.23 0.97
N GLY A 235 24.22 -0.05 2.28
CA GLY A 235 23.94 0.99 3.26
C GLY A 235 22.46 1.28 3.45
N GLU A 236 22.10 2.53 3.72
CA GLU A 236 20.71 2.96 3.88
C GLU A 236 20.15 3.48 2.56
N GLU A 237 19.11 2.84 2.07
CA GLU A 237 18.38 3.28 0.87
C GLU A 237 17.09 3.99 1.24
N ALA A 238 16.88 5.15 0.64
CA ALA A 238 15.64 5.88 0.77
C ALA A 238 14.56 5.26 -0.14
N LEU A 239 13.52 4.71 0.47
CA LEU A 239 12.35 4.21 -0.25
C LEU A 239 11.47 5.37 -0.72
N ALA A 240 11.23 6.34 0.18
CA ALA A 240 10.42 7.51 -0.09
C ALA A 240 10.79 8.68 0.83
N PHE A 241 10.44 9.89 0.41
CA PHE A 241 10.45 11.08 1.26
C PHE A 241 9.01 11.54 1.48
N MET A 242 8.65 11.75 2.74
CA MET A 242 7.33 12.22 3.16
C MET A 242 7.42 13.71 3.43
N GLU A 243 6.57 14.47 2.76
CA GLU A 243 6.45 15.91 2.88
C GLU A 243 5.11 16.30 3.53
N ARG A 244 4.88 17.61 3.74
CA ARG A 244 3.64 18.12 4.35
C ARG A 244 2.39 17.48 3.75
N GLY A 245 1.55 16.94 4.61
CA GLY A 245 0.29 16.26 4.25
C GLY A 245 0.44 14.78 3.95
N ASP A 246 1.65 14.26 3.79
CA ASP A 246 1.86 12.83 3.55
C ASP A 246 1.64 11.99 4.80
N TRP A 247 1.01 10.83 4.59
CA TRP A 247 0.73 9.84 5.63
C TRP A 247 1.75 8.71 5.54
N PHE A 248 2.19 8.18 6.69
CA PHE A 248 3.10 7.04 6.72
C PHE A 248 2.98 6.23 8.01
N GLY A 249 3.56 5.03 8.03
CA GLY A 249 3.50 4.10 9.15
C GLY A 249 2.14 3.40 9.32
N GLU A 250 1.22 3.58 8.38
CA GLU A 250 -0.14 3.04 8.37
C GLU A 250 -0.18 1.51 8.24
N MET A 251 0.77 0.91 7.50
CA MET A 251 0.75 -0.52 7.17
C MET A 251 0.76 -1.40 8.43
N ALA A 252 1.68 -1.13 9.34
CA ALA A 252 1.82 -1.90 10.59
C ALA A 252 0.59 -1.84 11.48
N LEU A 253 -0.27 -0.82 11.34
CA LEU A 253 -1.50 -0.70 12.13
C LEU A 253 -2.63 -1.56 11.58
N ILE A 254 -2.67 -1.75 10.27
CA ILE A 254 -3.80 -2.37 9.59
C ILE A 254 -3.54 -3.86 9.36
N ASP A 255 -2.33 -4.24 8.92
CA ASP A 255 -1.98 -5.64 8.71
C ASP A 255 -1.43 -6.34 9.98
N ASN A 256 -1.29 -5.59 11.06
CA ASN A 256 -0.78 -6.05 12.36
C ASN A 256 0.61 -6.73 12.27
N GLN A 257 1.42 -6.29 11.30
CA GLN A 257 2.80 -6.74 11.12
C GLN A 257 3.77 -5.67 11.65
N PRO A 258 5.03 -6.01 11.94
CA PRO A 258 6.06 -5.04 12.28
C PRO A 258 6.25 -3.97 11.19
N ARG A 259 6.89 -2.84 11.56
CA ARG A 259 7.28 -1.78 10.61
C ARG A 259 8.13 -2.38 9.48
N SER A 260 7.77 -2.10 8.24
CA SER A 260 8.45 -2.62 7.04
C SER A 260 9.67 -1.80 6.62
N ALA A 261 9.88 -0.64 7.26
CA ALA A 261 10.96 0.30 6.98
C ALA A 261 11.21 1.18 8.21
N GLU A 262 12.33 1.91 8.21
CA GLU A 262 12.66 2.93 9.19
C GLU A 262 12.11 4.30 8.74
N ALA A 263 11.73 5.15 9.71
CA ALA A 263 11.37 6.55 9.46
C ALA A 263 12.29 7.47 10.24
N THR A 264 12.98 8.37 9.53
CA THR A 264 13.99 9.28 10.09
C THR A 264 13.70 10.71 9.62
N ALA A 265 13.74 11.69 10.52
CA ALA A 265 13.63 13.09 10.15
C ALA A 265 14.82 13.50 9.27
N HIS A 266 14.52 14.14 8.14
CA HIS A 266 15.51 14.52 7.14
C HIS A 266 15.74 16.02 7.15
N ASP A 267 16.82 16.46 6.49
CA ASP A 267 17.23 17.87 6.38
C ASP A 267 17.23 18.61 7.73
N GLU A 268 16.33 19.57 7.92
CA GLU A 268 16.22 20.41 9.12
C GLU A 268 15.35 19.80 10.24
N GLY A 269 14.91 18.54 10.06
CA GLY A 269 14.00 17.85 10.97
C GLY A 269 12.57 17.82 10.47
N ALA A 270 11.65 17.42 11.33
CA ALA A 270 10.24 17.33 10.96
C ALA A 270 9.29 17.56 12.16
N VAL A 271 8.10 18.00 11.86
CA VAL A 271 6.95 17.99 12.78
C VAL A 271 5.91 17.05 12.23
N VAL A 272 5.47 16.09 13.04
CA VAL A 272 4.46 15.10 12.63
C VAL A 272 3.31 15.03 13.64
N LEU A 273 2.13 14.64 13.16
CA LEU A 273 1.01 14.22 13.99
C LEU A 273 0.99 12.70 14.08
N ALA A 274 1.15 12.17 15.28
CA ALA A 274 0.97 10.76 15.58
C ALA A 274 -0.52 10.46 15.86
N ILE A 275 -1.08 9.54 15.11
CA ILE A 275 -2.46 9.07 15.26
C ILE A 275 -2.39 7.67 15.85
N PRO A 276 -2.79 7.46 17.11
CA PRO A 276 -2.67 6.20 17.80
C PRO A 276 -3.43 5.05 17.12
N ARG A 277 -2.95 3.82 17.30
CA ARG A 277 -3.53 2.60 16.73
C ARG A 277 -5.02 2.43 17.01
N ASP A 278 -5.44 2.65 18.24
CA ASP A 278 -6.83 2.53 18.68
C ASP A 278 -7.77 3.53 17.98
N VAL A 279 -7.28 4.74 17.74
CA VAL A 279 -7.99 5.78 16.96
C VAL A 279 -8.17 5.31 15.51
N VAL A 280 -7.10 4.81 14.89
CA VAL A 280 -7.13 4.28 13.52
C VAL A 280 -8.06 3.06 13.44
N ALA A 281 -7.94 2.11 14.36
CA ALA A 281 -8.78 0.93 14.42
C ALA A 281 -10.26 1.29 14.59
N GLY A 282 -10.58 2.30 15.39
CA GLY A 282 -11.95 2.81 15.56
C GLY A 282 -12.50 3.46 14.29
N LEU A 283 -11.65 4.13 13.50
CA LEU A 283 -12.03 4.74 12.24
C LEU A 283 -12.15 3.72 11.10
N LEU A 284 -11.31 2.70 11.06
CA LEU A 284 -11.26 1.68 9.99
C LEU A 284 -12.06 0.42 10.31
N ASP A 285 -12.94 0.44 11.30
CA ASP A 285 -13.82 -0.69 11.61
C ASP A 285 -14.76 -0.95 10.42
N ILE A 286 -14.58 -2.10 9.76
CA ILE A 286 -15.37 -2.52 8.59
C ILE A 286 -16.89 -2.56 8.87
N ARG A 287 -17.28 -2.66 10.12
CA ARG A 287 -18.69 -2.63 10.55
C ARG A 287 -19.26 -1.20 10.61
N LYS A 288 -18.39 -0.19 10.57
CA LYS A 288 -18.74 1.23 10.64
C LYS A 288 -18.35 1.92 9.33
N VAL A 289 -19.33 2.38 8.60
CA VAL A 289 -19.15 2.99 7.26
C VAL A 289 -18.48 4.37 7.30
N SER A 290 -18.28 4.94 8.48
CA SER A 290 -17.82 6.33 8.65
C SER A 290 -16.41 6.62 8.09
N SER A 291 -15.63 5.62 7.73
CA SER A 291 -14.21 5.78 7.40
C SER A 291 -13.81 5.30 6.00
N LEU A 292 -14.78 5.12 5.12
CA LEU A 292 -14.50 4.71 3.74
C LEU A 292 -13.58 5.71 3.01
N ARG A 293 -13.71 7.01 3.31
CA ARG A 293 -12.83 8.06 2.73
C ARG A 293 -11.38 7.89 3.16
N LEU A 294 -11.15 7.70 4.46
CA LEU A 294 -9.80 7.47 4.98
C LEU A 294 -9.19 6.20 4.38
N LEU A 295 -9.95 5.10 4.32
CA LEU A 295 -9.47 3.85 3.73
C LEU A 295 -9.10 4.03 2.25
N ARG A 296 -9.89 4.79 1.48
CA ARG A 296 -9.59 5.13 0.08
C ARG A 296 -8.29 5.91 -0.05
N ILE A 297 -8.10 6.94 0.79
CA ILE A 297 -6.87 7.73 0.81
C ILE A 297 -5.66 6.84 1.10
N LEU A 298 -5.75 5.98 2.11
CA LEU A 298 -4.67 5.06 2.45
C LEU A 298 -4.36 4.06 1.33
N CYS A 299 -5.38 3.50 0.68
CA CYS A 299 -5.18 2.64 -0.50
C CYS A 299 -4.46 3.38 -1.63
N GLN A 300 -4.87 4.61 -1.93
CA GLN A 300 -4.25 5.43 -2.97
C GLN A 300 -2.77 5.74 -2.66
N LEU A 301 -2.46 6.02 -1.40
CA LEU A 301 -1.07 6.25 -0.96
C LEU A 301 -0.21 5.01 -1.13
N VAL A 302 -0.71 3.84 -0.72
CA VAL A 302 0.04 2.57 -0.86
C VAL A 302 0.19 2.20 -2.35
N ALA A 303 -0.84 2.40 -3.17
CA ALA A 303 -0.78 2.17 -4.61
C ALA A 303 0.30 3.04 -5.27
N LYS A 304 0.35 4.34 -4.94
CA LYS A 304 1.38 5.27 -5.42
C LYS A 304 2.79 4.81 -5.02
N ARG A 305 2.99 4.46 -3.75
CA ARG A 305 4.29 3.97 -3.25
C ARG A 305 4.73 2.68 -3.93
N LEU A 306 3.79 1.76 -4.15
CA LEU A 306 4.11 0.51 -4.84
C LEU A 306 4.66 0.79 -6.24
N ARG A 307 4.05 1.71 -7.01
CA ARG A 307 4.55 2.14 -8.31
C ARG A 307 5.95 2.75 -8.21
N GLU A 308 6.17 3.67 -7.27
CA GLU A 308 7.45 4.33 -7.08
C GLU A 308 8.58 3.34 -6.75
N ILE A 309 8.30 2.31 -5.95
CA ILE A 309 9.30 1.29 -5.61
C ILE A 309 9.52 0.32 -6.77
N ASP A 310 8.47 -0.07 -7.50
CA ASP A 310 8.60 -0.88 -8.71
C ASP A 310 9.43 -0.13 -9.76
N ASP A 311 9.22 1.18 -9.95
CA ASP A 311 10.03 2.03 -10.85
C ASP A 311 11.51 2.06 -10.43
N LYS A 312 11.79 2.18 -9.12
CA LYS A 312 13.16 2.11 -8.60
C LYS A 312 13.81 0.77 -8.87
N LEU A 313 13.13 -0.35 -8.61
CA LEU A 313 13.65 -1.69 -8.87
C LEU A 313 14.00 -1.89 -10.36
N VAL A 314 13.10 -1.46 -11.25
CA VAL A 314 13.33 -1.52 -12.69
C VAL A 314 14.48 -0.60 -13.10
N GLY A 315 14.55 0.61 -12.55
CA GLY A 315 15.65 1.54 -12.81
C GLY A 315 17.01 0.95 -12.43
N TRP A 316 17.10 0.24 -11.33
CA TRP A 316 18.33 -0.38 -10.88
C TRP A 316 18.70 -1.63 -11.71
N PHE A 317 17.72 -2.43 -12.11
CA PHE A 317 17.94 -3.51 -13.07
C PHE A 317 18.56 -2.98 -14.37
N ILE A 318 18.06 -1.83 -14.86
CA ILE A 318 18.63 -1.16 -16.05
C ILE A 318 20.07 -0.71 -15.79
N LEU A 319 20.33 -0.07 -14.64
CA LEU A 319 21.68 0.40 -14.26
C LEU A 319 22.68 -0.74 -14.06
N ALA A 320 22.22 -1.91 -13.62
CA ALA A 320 23.01 -3.12 -13.48
C ALA A 320 23.26 -3.85 -14.83
N GLY A 321 22.78 -3.30 -15.97
CA GLY A 321 22.94 -3.89 -17.28
C GLY A 321 22.06 -5.12 -17.53
N GLY A 322 20.97 -5.26 -16.78
CA GLY A 322 20.01 -6.36 -16.92
C GLY A 322 20.44 -7.66 -16.22
N GLN A 323 21.37 -7.59 -15.26
CA GLN A 323 21.87 -8.74 -14.48
C GLN A 323 21.16 -8.88 -13.13
#